data_55c5387fad3cc864f59de0baf6268b09
#
_entry.id   55c5387fad3cc864f59de0baf6268b09
#
_cell.length_a   1.000
_cell.length_b   1.000
_cell.length_c   1.000
_cell.angle_alpha   90.00
_cell.angle_beta   90.00
_cell.angle_gamma   90.00
#
_symmetry.space_group_name_H-M   'P 1'
#
loop_
_entity.id
_entity.type
_entity.pdbx_description
1 polymer ?
#
loop_
_entity_poly.entity_id
_entity_poly.type
_entity_poly.pdbx_seq_one_letter_code
_entity_poly.pdbx_strand_id
1 'polypeptide(L)'
;MCDNASWVEGGTFLSQRNTGVTLQVTDPDACATNLLAQACTVRQVLDHVGGKWSVSILLAAIAGPVRFSELERLVEGISRRMLTLTLRNLERDGLLVRTVYPTVPPKVEYTATEMARELHDSLAALVGWAERHRGDIAAARTAYDARPAG
;
A
#
# COMPACT_ATOMS: atom_id res chain seq x y z
N MET A 1 8.80 5.25 -18.51
CA MET A 1 8.30 5.18 -19.89
C MET A 1 7.87 3.77 -20.14
N CYS A 2 6.58 3.49 -19.98
CA CYS A 2 5.94 2.27 -20.43
C CYS A 2 4.83 2.71 -21.36
N ASP A 3 5.18 2.90 -22.63
CA ASP A 3 4.24 3.17 -23.69
C ASP A 3 3.82 1.90 -24.40
N ASN A 4 2.51 1.71 -24.38
CA ASN A 4 1.65 1.29 -25.46
C ASN A 4 1.97 -0.02 -26.22
N ALA A 5 1.27 -1.06 -25.86
CA ALA A 5 1.09 -2.23 -26.75
C ALA A 5 -0.25 -2.11 -27.45
N SER A 6 -0.20 -2.00 -28.78
CA SER A 6 -1.30 -1.96 -29.71
C SER A 6 -2.12 -3.25 -29.69
N TRP A 7 -3.45 -3.11 -29.70
CA TRP A 7 -4.42 -4.16 -29.82
C TRP A 7 -4.50 -4.70 -31.24
N VAL A 8 -4.54 -6.00 -31.38
CA VAL A 8 -4.95 -6.68 -32.62
C VAL A 8 -6.26 -7.42 -32.34
N GLU A 9 -7.17 -7.21 -33.28
CA GLU A 9 -8.58 -7.61 -33.25
C GLU A 9 -8.80 -9.14 -33.26
N GLY A 10 -9.87 -9.54 -32.61
CA GLY A 10 -10.57 -10.79 -32.94
C GLY A 10 -11.03 -11.62 -31.75
N GLY A 11 -12.28 -11.46 -31.31
CA GLY A 11 -12.92 -12.52 -30.52
C GLY A 11 -13.86 -12.06 -29.40
N THR A 12 -15.08 -11.89 -29.77
CA THR A 12 -16.36 -12.02 -29.03
C THR A 12 -16.37 -11.96 -27.52
N PHE A 13 -16.94 -10.89 -27.03
CA PHE A 13 -17.26 -10.61 -25.62
C PHE A 13 -18.50 -11.41 -25.21
N LEU A 14 -18.38 -12.29 -24.21
CA LEU A 14 -19.51 -12.75 -23.42
C LEU A 14 -19.23 -12.48 -21.95
N SER A 15 -19.99 -11.53 -21.43
CA SER A 15 -20.07 -11.18 -20.01
C SER A 15 -20.64 -12.37 -19.22
N GLN A 16 -19.85 -12.90 -18.29
CA GLN A 16 -20.41 -13.62 -17.14
C GLN A 16 -19.56 -13.39 -15.90
N ARG A 17 -20.22 -12.90 -14.86
CA ARG A 17 -19.74 -12.88 -13.47
C ARG A 17 -19.34 -14.29 -13.07
N ASN A 18 -18.09 -14.52 -12.77
CA ASN A 18 -17.74 -15.67 -11.96
C ASN A 18 -16.48 -15.39 -11.13
N THR A 19 -16.67 -15.47 -9.83
CA THR A 19 -15.66 -15.56 -8.79
C THR A 19 -14.93 -16.90 -8.92
N GLY A 20 -13.78 -16.86 -9.55
CA GLY A 20 -12.93 -18.05 -9.66
C GLY A 20 -11.72 -17.71 -10.51
N VAL A 21 -10.64 -17.27 -9.89
CA VAL A 21 -9.35 -17.12 -10.57
C VAL A 21 -8.80 -18.52 -10.82
N THR A 22 -9.16 -19.10 -11.96
CA THR A 22 -8.49 -20.27 -12.49
C THR A 22 -7.29 -19.78 -13.29
N LEU A 23 -6.11 -19.82 -12.70
CA LEU A 23 -4.85 -19.58 -13.38
C LEU A 23 -4.58 -20.76 -14.33
N GLN A 24 -5.05 -20.65 -15.57
CA GLN A 24 -4.56 -21.51 -16.65
C GLN A 24 -3.27 -20.90 -17.21
N VAL A 25 -2.16 -21.39 -16.70
CA VAL A 25 -0.82 -21.08 -17.24
C VAL A 25 -0.58 -21.99 -18.42
N THR A 26 -0.76 -21.46 -19.62
CA THR A 26 -0.49 -22.19 -20.88
C THR A 26 0.76 -21.74 -21.60
N ASP A 27 1.44 -20.67 -21.10
CA ASP A 27 2.69 -20.16 -21.70
C ASP A 27 3.64 -19.67 -20.60
N PRO A 28 4.83 -20.27 -20.43
CA PRO A 28 5.79 -19.87 -19.41
C PRO A 28 6.32 -18.44 -19.60
N ASP A 29 6.40 -17.92 -20.82
CA ASP A 29 6.82 -16.55 -21.09
C ASP A 29 5.75 -15.53 -20.74
N ALA A 30 4.47 -15.83 -20.98
CA ALA A 30 3.34 -15.01 -20.59
C ALA A 30 3.20 -14.94 -19.05
N CYS A 31 3.49 -16.03 -18.35
CA CYS A 31 3.49 -16.08 -16.89
C CYS A 31 4.61 -15.20 -16.30
N ALA A 32 5.82 -15.27 -16.83
CA ALA A 32 6.95 -14.46 -16.38
C ALA A 32 6.70 -12.96 -16.59
N THR A 33 6.14 -12.57 -17.74
CA THR A 33 5.80 -11.17 -18.05
C THR A 33 4.70 -10.65 -17.12
N ASN A 34 3.70 -11.47 -16.81
CA ASN A 34 2.61 -11.10 -15.90
C ASN A 34 3.12 -10.97 -14.45
N LEU A 35 3.98 -11.88 -13.98
CA LEU A 35 4.57 -11.80 -12.65
C LEU A 35 5.44 -10.54 -12.47
N LEU A 36 6.23 -10.18 -13.49
CA LEU A 36 7.03 -8.95 -13.48
C LEU A 36 6.14 -7.69 -13.47
N ALA A 37 5.06 -7.67 -14.24
CA ALA A 37 4.11 -6.57 -14.24
C ALA A 37 3.41 -6.43 -12.87
N GLN A 38 3.01 -7.54 -12.25
CA GLN A 38 2.44 -7.54 -10.90
C GLN A 38 3.46 -7.07 -9.86
N ALA A 39 4.72 -7.49 -9.95
CA ALA A 39 5.78 -7.03 -9.07
C ALA A 39 6.03 -5.52 -9.19
N CYS A 40 5.97 -4.96 -10.41
CA CYS A 40 6.04 -3.51 -10.63
C CYS A 40 4.88 -2.78 -9.94
N THR A 41 3.66 -3.28 -10.06
CA THR A 41 2.48 -2.69 -9.43
C THR A 41 2.58 -2.72 -7.91
N VAL A 42 2.96 -3.87 -7.33
CA VAL A 42 3.17 -4.01 -5.88
C VAL A 42 4.27 -3.08 -5.39
N ARG A 43 5.38 -2.97 -6.13
CA ARG A 43 6.47 -2.05 -5.79
C ARG A 43 6.01 -0.60 -5.78
N GLN A 44 5.24 -0.16 -6.79
CA GLN A 44 4.68 1.19 -6.84
C GLN A 44 3.81 1.47 -5.62
N VAL A 45 2.91 0.56 -5.26
CA VAL A 45 2.07 0.70 -4.06
C VAL A 45 2.94 0.78 -2.80
N LEU A 46 3.95 -0.08 -2.66
CA LEU A 46 4.86 -0.06 -1.51
C LEU A 46 5.68 1.23 -1.43
N ASP A 47 6.10 1.81 -2.56
CA ASP A 47 6.82 3.09 -2.59
C ASP A 47 5.93 4.24 -2.09
N HIS A 48 4.63 4.20 -2.37
CA HIS A 48 3.67 5.20 -1.90
C HIS A 48 3.28 5.03 -0.43
N VAL A 49 3.06 3.79 0.01
CA VAL A 49 2.57 3.48 1.37
C VAL A 49 3.68 3.05 2.32
N GLY A 50 4.79 2.51 1.79
CA GLY A 50 5.92 1.98 2.57
C GLY A 50 6.78 3.04 3.26
N GLY A 51 6.46 4.31 3.11
CA GLY A 51 7.08 5.38 3.88
C GLY A 51 6.90 5.14 5.37
N LYS A 52 7.95 5.31 6.15
CA LYS A 52 7.99 5.06 7.61
C LYS A 52 6.76 5.60 8.36
N TRP A 53 6.19 6.69 7.88
CA TRP A 53 5.11 7.41 8.55
C TRP A 53 3.73 7.21 7.90
N SER A 54 3.70 6.77 6.63
CA SER A 54 2.46 6.68 5.85
C SER A 54 1.46 5.72 6.48
N VAL A 55 1.92 4.54 6.90
CA VAL A 55 1.06 3.52 7.54
C VAL A 55 0.43 4.04 8.82
N SER A 56 1.22 4.69 9.69
CA SER A 56 0.71 5.24 10.95
C SER A 56 -0.32 6.34 10.73
N ILE A 57 -0.11 7.21 9.75
CA ILE A 57 -1.05 8.27 9.38
C ILE A 57 -2.34 7.69 8.81
N LEU A 58 -2.23 6.68 7.93
CA LEU A 58 -3.40 6.01 7.36
C LEU A 58 -4.23 5.32 8.43
N LEU A 59 -3.60 4.59 9.35
CA LEU A 59 -4.29 3.94 10.48
C LEU A 59 -5.05 4.94 11.34
N ALA A 60 -4.44 6.08 11.66
CA ALA A 60 -5.10 7.15 12.43
C ALA A 60 -6.31 7.72 11.68
N ALA A 61 -6.19 7.94 10.36
CA ALA A 61 -7.26 8.49 9.53
C ALA A 61 -8.39 7.47 9.24
N ILE A 62 -8.09 6.17 9.28
CA ILE A 62 -9.10 5.09 9.16
C ILE A 62 -9.96 5.01 10.41
N ALA A 63 -9.37 5.22 11.59
CA ALA A 63 -10.10 5.24 12.84
C ALA A 63 -11.12 6.39 12.92
N GLY A 64 -10.93 7.46 12.16
CA GLY A 64 -11.86 8.59 12.06
C GLY A 64 -11.20 9.85 11.53
N PRO A 65 -11.97 10.93 11.32
CA PRO A 65 -11.44 12.22 10.93
C PRO A 65 -10.41 12.72 11.95
N VAL A 66 -9.21 13.06 11.49
CA VAL A 66 -8.09 13.43 12.36
C VAL A 66 -7.51 14.77 11.93
N ARG A 67 -7.13 15.61 12.90
CA ARG A 67 -6.52 16.91 12.66
C ARG A 67 -5.00 16.81 12.55
N PHE A 68 -4.40 17.81 11.89
CA PHE A 68 -2.94 17.89 11.76
C PHE A 68 -2.21 17.82 13.13
N SER A 69 -2.69 18.56 14.12
CA SER A 69 -2.09 18.59 15.47
C SER A 69 -2.27 17.27 16.24
N GLU A 70 -3.30 16.50 15.92
CA GLU A 70 -3.52 15.17 16.48
C GLU A 70 -2.57 14.16 15.86
N LEU A 71 -2.40 14.20 14.52
CA LEU A 71 -1.41 13.38 13.82
C LEU A 71 0.01 13.64 14.30
N GLU A 72 0.36 14.92 14.55
CA GLU A 72 1.68 15.29 15.08
C GLU A 72 1.95 14.67 16.46
N ARG A 73 0.91 14.48 17.27
CA ARG A 73 1.03 13.83 18.59
C ARG A 73 0.99 12.30 18.51
N LEU A 74 0.18 11.75 17.61
CA LEU A 74 0.01 10.30 17.47
C LEU A 74 1.21 9.62 16.81
N VAL A 75 1.86 10.32 15.87
CA VAL A 75 2.99 9.79 15.10
C VAL A 75 4.29 10.27 15.73
N GLU A 76 4.75 9.55 16.75
CA GLU A 76 5.97 9.92 17.49
C GLU A 76 7.18 10.04 16.58
N GLY A 77 7.94 11.15 16.74
CA GLY A 77 9.19 11.39 16.04
C GLY A 77 9.06 11.92 14.61
N ILE A 78 7.84 12.20 14.14
CA ILE A 78 7.65 12.88 12.86
C ILE A 78 7.87 14.38 12.99
N SER A 79 8.64 14.98 12.08
CA SER A 79 8.72 16.44 12.01
C SER A 79 7.49 17.01 11.26
N ARG A 80 7.12 18.26 11.60
CA ARG A 80 6.02 18.98 10.90
C ARG A 80 6.20 19.00 9.39
N ARG A 81 7.44 19.16 8.92
CA ARG A 81 7.77 19.14 7.50
C ARG A 81 7.46 17.78 6.88
N MET A 82 7.88 16.70 7.53
CA MET A 82 7.64 15.34 7.05
C MET A 82 6.15 14.98 7.10
N LEU A 83 5.45 15.36 8.17
CA LEU A 83 4.00 15.16 8.27
C LEU A 83 3.27 15.88 7.13
N THR A 84 3.60 17.13 6.86
CA THR A 84 3.01 17.89 5.75
C THR A 84 3.27 17.24 4.40
N LEU A 85 4.51 16.78 4.17
CA LEU A 85 4.88 16.12 2.92
C LEU A 85 4.15 14.80 2.75
N THR A 86 4.11 13.97 3.79
CA THR A 86 3.44 12.67 3.76
C THR A 86 1.93 12.83 3.53
N LEU A 87 1.28 13.78 4.21
CA LEU A 87 -0.15 14.07 4.03
C LEU A 87 -0.46 14.50 2.59
N ARG A 88 0.37 15.37 2.00
CA ARG A 88 0.21 15.79 0.60
C ARG A 88 0.36 14.62 -0.38
N ASN A 89 1.32 13.73 -0.14
CA ASN A 89 1.52 12.56 -0.98
C ASN A 89 0.31 11.62 -0.88
N LEU A 90 -0.16 11.31 0.32
CA LEU A 90 -1.33 10.45 0.54
C LEU A 90 -2.63 11.07 -0.03
N GLU A 91 -2.79 12.39 0.05
CA GLU A 91 -3.89 13.12 -0.58
C GLU A 91 -3.78 13.05 -2.12
N ARG A 92 -2.59 13.27 -2.68
CA ARG A 92 -2.31 13.17 -4.12
C ARG A 92 -2.59 11.77 -4.66
N ASP A 93 -2.27 10.74 -3.89
CA ASP A 93 -2.48 9.34 -4.25
C ASP A 93 -3.94 8.89 -4.02
N GLY A 94 -4.82 9.78 -3.55
CA GLY A 94 -6.23 9.50 -3.33
C GLY A 94 -6.52 8.62 -2.11
N LEU A 95 -5.55 8.46 -1.20
CA LEU A 95 -5.70 7.68 0.02
C LEU A 95 -6.31 8.49 1.17
N LEU A 96 -6.12 9.82 1.15
CA LEU A 96 -6.70 10.75 2.10
C LEU A 96 -7.53 11.83 1.43
N VAL A 97 -8.58 12.27 2.10
CA VAL A 97 -9.34 13.47 1.78
C VAL A 97 -9.04 14.54 2.83
N ARG A 98 -8.66 15.72 2.35
CA ARG A 98 -8.45 16.91 3.18
C ARG A 98 -9.70 17.77 3.15
N THR A 99 -10.34 17.96 4.29
CA THR A 99 -11.52 18.84 4.45
C THR A 99 -11.15 20.08 5.22
N VAL A 100 -11.44 21.25 4.65
CA VAL A 100 -11.21 22.55 5.31
C VAL A 100 -12.55 23.13 5.74
N TYR A 101 -12.68 23.42 7.01
CA TYR A 101 -13.87 24.06 7.57
C TYR A 101 -13.59 25.57 7.71
N PRO A 102 -14.49 26.43 7.21
CA PRO A 102 -14.35 27.88 7.29
C PRO A 102 -14.71 28.42 8.68
N THR A 103 -13.98 27.98 9.69
CA THR A 103 -14.09 28.45 11.08
C THR A 103 -12.95 29.39 11.42
N VAL A 104 -13.06 30.14 12.52
CA VAL A 104 -12.00 31.00 13.03
C VAL A 104 -11.56 30.47 14.39
N PRO A 105 -10.34 29.88 14.51
CA PRO A 105 -9.34 29.62 13.48
C PRO A 105 -9.77 28.52 12.49
N PRO A 106 -9.19 28.46 11.26
CA PRO A 106 -9.52 27.45 10.27
C PRO A 106 -9.24 26.02 10.78
N LYS A 107 -10.22 25.15 10.60
CA LYS A 107 -10.12 23.74 10.98
C LYS A 107 -9.86 22.89 9.74
N VAL A 108 -8.84 22.04 9.79
CA VAL A 108 -8.51 21.09 8.72
C VAL A 108 -8.54 19.69 9.29
N GLU A 109 -9.26 18.80 8.62
CA GLU A 109 -9.37 17.38 8.97
C GLU A 109 -8.95 16.53 7.77
N TYR A 110 -8.36 15.37 8.09
CA TYR A 110 -7.95 14.34 7.13
C TYR A 110 -8.76 13.08 7.42
N THR A 111 -9.31 12.49 6.36
CA THR A 111 -10.14 11.28 6.44
C THR A 111 -9.64 10.28 5.42
N ALA A 112 -9.56 9.00 5.79
CA ALA A 112 -9.20 7.94 4.86
C ALA A 112 -10.33 7.69 3.85
N THR A 113 -9.94 7.47 2.58
CA THR A 113 -10.85 7.05 1.52
C THR A 113 -11.20 5.57 1.64
N GLU A 114 -12.17 5.09 0.84
CA GLU A 114 -12.49 3.67 0.78
C GLU A 114 -11.30 2.85 0.26
N MET A 115 -10.61 3.36 -0.75
CA MET A 115 -9.39 2.75 -1.28
C MET A 115 -8.31 2.57 -0.21
N ALA A 116 -8.18 3.53 0.71
CA ALA A 116 -7.25 3.42 1.84
C ALA A 116 -7.67 2.35 2.85
N ARG A 117 -8.97 2.12 3.04
CA ARG A 117 -9.49 1.07 3.92
C ARG A 117 -9.24 -0.33 3.34
N GLU A 118 -9.49 -0.52 2.05
CA GLU A 118 -9.17 -1.78 1.34
C GLU A 118 -7.67 -2.10 1.42
N LEU A 119 -6.82 -1.08 1.25
CA LEU A 119 -5.37 -1.24 1.41
C LEU A 119 -4.98 -1.62 2.83
N HIS A 120 -5.64 -1.05 3.84
CA HIS A 120 -5.42 -1.39 5.25
C HIS A 120 -5.65 -2.88 5.52
N ASP A 121 -6.71 -3.47 4.99
CA ASP A 121 -7.03 -4.88 5.19
C ASP A 121 -5.93 -5.78 4.62
N SER A 122 -5.38 -5.41 3.46
CA SER A 122 -4.24 -6.09 2.86
C SER A 122 -2.96 -5.96 3.71
N LEU A 123 -2.69 -4.78 4.25
CA LEU A 123 -1.56 -4.54 5.14
C LEU A 123 -1.72 -5.27 6.48
N ALA A 124 -2.91 -5.33 7.04
CA ALA A 124 -3.20 -6.06 8.27
C ALA A 124 -2.94 -7.57 8.11
N ALA A 125 -3.32 -8.14 6.96
CA ALA A 125 -3.00 -9.53 6.63
C ALA A 125 -1.49 -9.78 6.55
N LEU A 126 -0.73 -8.84 5.97
CA LEU A 126 0.74 -8.91 5.89
C LEU A 126 1.39 -8.80 7.27
N VAL A 127 0.91 -7.90 8.12
CA VAL A 127 1.38 -7.77 9.51
C VAL A 127 1.15 -9.06 10.28
N GLY A 128 -0.05 -9.63 10.21
CA GLY A 128 -0.37 -10.89 10.85
C GLY A 128 0.51 -12.06 10.37
N TRP A 129 0.86 -12.09 9.08
CA TRP A 129 1.82 -13.05 8.55
C TRP A 129 3.22 -12.84 9.16
N ALA A 130 3.71 -11.61 9.18
CA ALA A 130 5.02 -11.28 9.71
C ALA A 130 5.14 -11.60 11.21
N GLU A 131 4.09 -11.37 11.98
CA GLU A 131 4.05 -11.70 13.41
C GLU A 131 4.12 -13.21 13.64
N ARG A 132 3.35 -14.01 12.90
CA ARG A 132 3.38 -15.48 12.99
C ARG A 132 4.75 -16.08 12.66
N HIS A 133 5.46 -15.48 11.68
CA HIS A 133 6.74 -16.02 11.19
C HIS A 133 7.99 -15.30 11.71
N ARG A 134 7.81 -14.36 12.65
CA ARG A 134 8.94 -13.63 13.25
C ARG A 134 10.00 -14.55 13.84
N GLY A 135 9.59 -15.59 14.57
CA GLY A 135 10.49 -16.57 15.17
C GLY A 135 11.25 -17.39 14.13
N ASP A 136 10.55 -17.87 13.11
CA ASP A 136 11.12 -18.67 12.03
C ASP A 136 12.16 -17.89 11.22
N ILE A 137 11.84 -16.61 10.92
CA ILE A 137 12.75 -15.71 10.22
C ILE A 137 14.01 -15.45 11.05
N ALA A 138 13.86 -15.21 12.35
CA ALA A 138 14.99 -14.99 13.25
C ALA A 138 15.89 -16.24 13.34
N ALA A 139 15.30 -17.42 13.49
CA ALA A 139 16.01 -18.70 13.54
C ALA A 139 16.75 -18.97 12.22
N ALA A 140 16.11 -18.73 11.07
CA ALA A 140 16.71 -18.88 9.75
C ALA A 140 17.93 -17.96 9.56
N ARG A 141 17.84 -16.71 9.99
CA ARG A 141 18.96 -15.75 9.94
C ARG A 141 20.12 -16.21 10.81
N THR A 142 19.86 -16.60 12.05
CA THR A 142 20.89 -17.13 12.97
C THR A 142 21.58 -18.36 12.39
N ALA A 143 20.81 -19.29 11.82
CA ALA A 143 21.38 -20.48 11.19
C ALA A 143 22.23 -20.16 9.94
N TYR A 144 21.85 -19.16 9.18
CA TYR A 144 22.63 -18.70 8.03
C TYR A 144 23.94 -18.05 8.47
N ASP A 145 23.90 -17.17 9.45
CA ASP A 145 25.06 -16.42 9.96
C ASP A 145 26.07 -17.36 10.67
N ALA A 146 25.61 -18.48 11.20
CA ALA A 146 26.47 -19.51 11.82
C ALA A 146 27.20 -20.41 10.81
N ARG A 147 26.93 -20.31 9.50
CA ARG A 147 27.63 -21.09 8.49
C ARG A 147 29.06 -20.55 8.31
N PRO A 148 30.10 -21.41 8.36
CA PRO A 148 31.44 -20.99 8.04
C PRO A 148 31.49 -20.50 6.58
N ALA A 149 32.13 -19.35 6.37
CA ALA A 149 32.37 -18.82 5.03
C ALA A 149 33.21 -19.84 4.25
N GLY A 150 32.60 -20.47 3.25
CA GLY A 150 33.26 -21.41 2.35
C GLY A 150 34.06 -20.66 1.31
#